data_d4a127ec72f44de62fd620bab56eac5e
#
_entry.id   d4a127ec72f44de62fd620bab56eac5e
#
_cell.length_a   1.000
_cell.length_b   1.000
_cell.length_c   1.000
_cell.angle_alpha   90.00
_cell.angle_beta   90.00
_cell.angle_gamma   90.00
#
_symmetry.space_group_name_H-M   'P 1'
#
loop_
_entity.id
_entity.type
_entity.pdbx_description
1 polymer ?
#
loop_
_entity_poly.entity_id
_entity_poly.type
_entity_poly.pdbx_seq_one_letter_code
_entity_poly.pdbx_strand_id
1 'polypeptide(L)'
;MVVLGIDPGLAHTGWGVVETRGSACRARAYGCVTTHASEPIDKRLGRIYSELRGVIEKYGPTELAIESIYFGENTKSAIATAQARGAAIVACSTAGLLVGEYTPMQIKQAVVGTGAADKYQVIYMVRTILGLDHDPRPDHAADALAAAVCHANVTRTQSLGQARRSIA
;
A
#
# COMPACT_ATOMS: atom_id res chain seq x y z
N MET A 1 11.92 3.97 9.31
CA MET A 1 10.44 3.92 9.16
C MET A 1 10.06 2.59 8.50
N VAL A 2 9.02 1.93 8.96
CA VAL A 2 8.47 0.72 8.33
C VAL A 2 7.04 1.04 7.90
N VAL A 3 6.76 0.90 6.60
CA VAL A 3 5.48 1.24 5.97
C VAL A 3 4.79 -0.04 5.50
N LEU A 4 3.52 -0.21 5.82
CA LEU A 4 2.65 -1.21 5.23
C LEU A 4 1.86 -0.56 4.08
N GLY A 5 2.14 -0.94 2.85
CA GLY A 5 1.32 -0.58 1.70
C GLY A 5 0.18 -1.56 1.51
N ILE A 6 -0.99 -1.08 1.13
CA ILE A 6 -2.17 -1.90 0.85
C ILE A 6 -2.84 -1.46 -0.45
N ASP A 7 -3.08 -2.43 -1.33
CA ASP A 7 -3.98 -2.35 -2.49
C ASP A 7 -5.28 -3.09 -2.14
N PRO A 8 -6.36 -2.36 -1.76
CA PRO A 8 -7.56 -2.99 -1.23
C PRO A 8 -8.46 -3.56 -2.32
N GLY A 9 -8.79 -4.83 -2.22
CA GLY A 9 -9.79 -5.49 -3.05
C GLY A 9 -10.42 -6.67 -2.31
N LEU A 10 -11.73 -6.87 -2.46
CA LEU A 10 -12.44 -7.91 -1.71
C LEU A 10 -12.01 -9.34 -2.09
N ALA A 11 -11.76 -9.60 -3.38
CA ALA A 11 -11.24 -10.89 -3.83
C ALA A 11 -9.74 -11.03 -3.57
N HIS A 12 -9.01 -9.95 -3.76
CA HIS A 12 -7.56 -9.88 -3.63
C HIS A 12 -7.18 -8.57 -2.95
N THR A 13 -6.66 -8.66 -1.72
CA THR A 13 -6.07 -7.51 -1.01
C THR A 13 -4.56 -7.67 -1.03
N GLY A 14 -3.89 -6.86 -1.86
CA GLY A 14 -2.43 -6.81 -1.90
C GLY A 14 -1.87 -6.12 -0.66
N TRP A 15 -0.73 -6.60 -0.16
CA TRP A 15 0.01 -5.94 0.91
C TRP A 15 1.52 -6.01 0.66
N GLY A 16 2.23 -4.99 1.12
CA GLY A 16 3.69 -4.95 1.04
C GLY A 16 4.31 -4.14 2.16
N VAL A 17 5.34 -4.67 2.80
CA VAL A 17 6.07 -4.02 3.89
C VAL A 17 7.40 -3.50 3.36
N VAL A 18 7.60 -2.19 3.45
CA VAL A 18 8.81 -1.49 3.01
C VAL A 18 9.49 -0.85 4.21
N GLU A 19 10.77 -1.13 4.38
CA GLU A 19 11.63 -0.46 5.35
C GLU A 19 12.45 0.63 4.65
N THR A 20 12.52 1.83 5.27
CA THR A 20 13.34 2.93 4.79
C THR A 20 14.49 3.23 5.75
N ARG A 21 15.69 3.46 5.19
CA ARG A 21 16.87 3.92 5.92
C ARG A 21 17.54 5.04 5.11
N GLY A 22 17.39 6.27 5.54
CA GLY A 22 17.80 7.44 4.75
C GLY A 22 17.05 7.50 3.42
N SER A 23 17.77 7.46 2.30
CA SER A 23 17.18 7.43 0.96
C SER A 23 16.87 6.02 0.43
N ALA A 24 17.37 4.98 1.09
CA ALA A 24 17.19 3.61 0.64
C ALA A 24 15.84 3.04 1.09
N CYS A 25 15.16 2.34 0.18
CA CYS A 25 13.96 1.56 0.43
C CYS A 25 14.24 0.09 0.16
N ARG A 26 13.73 -0.80 1.02
CA ARG A 26 13.83 -2.26 0.82
C ARG A 26 12.50 -2.93 1.17
N ALA A 27 12.06 -3.87 0.35
CA ALA A 27 10.94 -4.73 0.71
C ALA A 27 11.38 -5.74 1.78
N ARG A 28 10.62 -5.84 2.86
CA ARG A 28 10.80 -6.88 3.90
C ARG A 28 9.95 -8.11 3.61
N ALA A 29 8.74 -7.89 3.11
CA ALA A 29 7.80 -8.94 2.69
C ALA A 29 6.68 -8.32 1.86
N TYR A 30 5.99 -9.14 1.09
CA TYR A 30 4.79 -8.77 0.36
C TYR A 30 3.96 -10.01 0.05
N GLY A 31 2.68 -9.81 -0.25
CA GLY A 31 1.77 -10.90 -0.57
C GLY A 31 0.37 -10.40 -0.90
N CYS A 32 -0.57 -11.32 -0.87
CA CYS A 32 -1.97 -11.05 -1.18
C CYS A 32 -2.88 -11.90 -0.30
N VAL A 33 -3.84 -11.26 0.35
CA VAL A 33 -4.96 -11.95 0.99
C VAL A 33 -5.98 -12.28 -0.08
N THR A 34 -6.33 -13.55 -0.23
CA THR A 34 -7.33 -14.00 -1.22
C THR A 34 -8.58 -14.49 -0.52
N THR A 35 -9.75 -14.02 -0.99
CA THR A 35 -11.06 -14.51 -0.54
C THR A 35 -11.90 -14.96 -1.72
N HIS A 36 -12.81 -15.89 -1.50
CA HIS A 36 -13.62 -16.45 -2.57
C HIS A 36 -15.04 -15.85 -2.61
N ALA A 37 -15.58 -15.68 -3.81
CA ALA A 37 -16.91 -15.07 -3.98
C ALA A 37 -18.06 -15.90 -3.38
N SER A 38 -17.88 -17.21 -3.20
CA SER A 38 -18.84 -18.08 -2.55
C SER A 38 -18.88 -17.96 -1.02
N GLU A 39 -17.89 -17.28 -0.42
CA GLU A 39 -17.85 -17.09 1.03
C GLU A 39 -18.72 -15.90 1.44
N PRO A 40 -19.40 -15.97 2.61
CA PRO A 40 -20.13 -14.83 3.15
C PRO A 40 -19.25 -13.61 3.37
N ILE A 41 -19.81 -12.41 3.22
CA ILE A 41 -19.08 -11.15 3.29
C ILE A 41 -18.36 -10.95 4.62
N ASP A 42 -18.99 -11.32 5.74
CA ASP A 42 -18.40 -11.24 7.08
C ASP A 42 -17.13 -12.09 7.21
N LYS A 43 -17.13 -13.29 6.63
CA LYS A 43 -15.96 -14.18 6.62
C LYS A 43 -14.82 -13.64 5.78
N ARG A 44 -15.16 -13.06 4.62
CA ARG A 44 -14.18 -12.43 3.72
C ARG A 44 -13.51 -11.23 4.39
N LEU A 45 -14.29 -10.32 4.95
CA LEU A 45 -13.77 -9.13 5.64
C LEU A 45 -12.99 -9.51 6.92
N GLY A 46 -13.50 -10.49 7.68
CA GLY A 46 -12.80 -11.02 8.84
C GLY A 46 -11.43 -11.62 8.49
N ARG A 47 -11.32 -12.34 7.34
CA ARG A 47 -10.04 -12.88 6.86
C ARG A 47 -9.08 -11.74 6.49
N ILE A 48 -9.52 -10.74 5.73
CA ILE A 48 -8.69 -9.58 5.39
C ILE A 48 -8.15 -8.93 6.66
N TYR A 49 -9.03 -8.65 7.62
CA TYR A 49 -8.65 -8.07 8.90
C TYR A 49 -7.60 -8.92 9.64
N SER A 50 -7.87 -10.22 9.82
CA SER A 50 -7.01 -11.09 10.62
C SER A 50 -5.64 -11.34 9.98
N GLU A 51 -5.57 -11.52 8.66
CA GLU A 51 -4.29 -11.71 7.95
C GLU A 51 -3.44 -10.43 7.97
N LEU A 52 -4.06 -9.25 7.78
CA LEU A 52 -3.35 -7.99 7.91
C LEU A 52 -2.87 -7.73 9.35
N ARG A 53 -3.64 -8.11 10.37
CA ARG A 53 -3.19 -8.07 11.76
C ARG A 53 -1.95 -8.95 11.97
N GLY A 54 -1.93 -10.15 11.41
CA GLY A 54 -0.74 -11.01 11.45
C GLY A 54 0.49 -10.40 10.77
N VAL A 55 0.31 -9.70 9.63
CA VAL A 55 1.38 -8.95 8.96
C VAL A 55 1.90 -7.83 9.87
N ILE A 56 0.99 -7.07 10.49
CA ILE A 56 1.35 -5.96 11.39
C ILE A 56 2.15 -6.47 12.59
N GLU A 57 1.70 -7.53 13.24
CA GLU A 57 2.36 -8.14 14.39
C GLU A 57 3.76 -8.67 14.03
N LYS A 58 3.89 -9.27 12.86
CA LYS A 58 5.15 -9.88 12.40
C LYS A 58 6.21 -8.86 12.01
N TYR A 59 5.83 -7.78 11.34
CA TYR A 59 6.78 -6.85 10.73
C TYR A 59 6.88 -5.49 11.43
N GLY A 60 5.96 -5.16 12.33
CA GLY A 60 5.94 -3.94 13.14
C GLY A 60 5.92 -2.64 12.32
N PRO A 61 5.04 -2.49 11.29
CA PRO A 61 4.94 -1.22 10.59
C PRO A 61 4.39 -0.14 11.53
N THR A 62 4.82 1.09 11.31
CA THR A 62 4.36 2.28 12.06
C THR A 62 3.38 3.11 11.24
N GLU A 63 3.35 2.91 9.93
CA GLU A 63 2.56 3.71 9.00
C GLU A 63 1.88 2.81 7.97
N LEU A 64 0.66 3.19 7.57
CA LEU A 64 -0.11 2.61 6.49
C LEU A 64 -0.09 3.54 5.28
N ALA A 65 0.20 3.00 4.11
CA ALA A 65 -0.02 3.64 2.82
C ALA A 65 -1.13 2.90 2.07
N ILE A 66 -2.22 3.58 1.75
CA ILE A 66 -3.35 2.96 1.07
C ILE A 66 -3.83 3.80 -0.11
N GLU A 67 -4.24 3.13 -1.20
CA GLU A 67 -4.79 3.81 -2.36
C GLU A 67 -6.18 4.36 -2.06
N SER A 68 -6.43 5.60 -2.50
CA SER A 68 -7.76 6.24 -2.43
C SER A 68 -8.69 5.66 -3.48
N ILE A 69 -9.94 5.39 -3.09
CA ILE A 69 -10.96 4.90 -4.03
C ILE A 69 -11.61 6.08 -4.74
N TYR A 70 -11.68 6.00 -6.06
CA TYR A 70 -12.54 6.86 -6.88
C TYR A 70 -13.76 6.05 -7.37
N PHE A 71 -14.93 6.63 -7.21
CA PHE A 71 -16.15 6.06 -7.76
C PHE A 71 -16.16 6.27 -9.28
N GLY A 72 -15.94 5.19 -10.03
CA GLY A 72 -16.18 5.13 -11.46
C GLY A 72 -17.60 4.61 -11.78
N GLU A 73 -17.86 4.30 -13.03
CA GLU A 73 -19.19 3.83 -13.51
C GLU A 73 -19.61 2.48 -12.89
N ASN A 74 -18.69 1.66 -12.39
CA ASN A 74 -18.99 0.34 -11.83
C ASN A 74 -19.17 0.37 -10.30
N THR A 75 -20.37 0.74 -9.85
CA THR A 75 -20.75 0.87 -8.43
C THR A 75 -20.57 -0.42 -7.62
N LYS A 76 -20.85 -1.60 -8.20
CA LYS A 76 -20.75 -2.88 -7.45
C LYS A 76 -19.29 -3.19 -7.06
N SER A 77 -18.37 -2.99 -7.96
CA SER A 77 -16.94 -3.20 -7.70
C SER A 77 -16.42 -2.16 -6.69
N ALA A 78 -16.89 -0.92 -6.78
CA ALA A 78 -16.53 0.14 -5.84
C ALA A 78 -16.98 -0.16 -4.40
N ILE A 79 -18.20 -0.68 -4.20
CA ILE A 79 -18.71 -1.08 -2.88
C ILE A 79 -17.84 -2.21 -2.30
N ALA A 80 -17.55 -3.25 -3.07
CA ALA A 80 -16.72 -4.37 -2.62
C ALA A 80 -15.31 -3.92 -2.22
N THR A 81 -14.70 -3.04 -3.01
CA THR A 81 -13.39 -2.45 -2.70
C THR A 81 -13.46 -1.56 -1.45
N ALA A 82 -14.51 -0.76 -1.28
CA ALA A 82 -14.70 0.09 -0.11
C ALA A 82 -14.82 -0.73 1.18
N GLN A 83 -15.53 -1.86 1.14
CA GLN A 83 -15.66 -2.77 2.28
C GLN A 83 -14.30 -3.37 2.67
N ALA A 84 -13.54 -3.90 1.71
CA ALA A 84 -12.20 -4.44 1.94
C ALA A 84 -11.24 -3.37 2.48
N ARG A 85 -11.30 -2.15 1.90
CA ARG A 85 -10.53 -1.00 2.35
C ARG A 85 -10.87 -0.62 3.80
N GLY A 86 -12.14 -0.62 4.17
CA GLY A 86 -12.58 -0.37 5.54
C GLY A 86 -11.99 -1.39 6.52
N ALA A 87 -12.04 -2.69 6.19
CA ALA A 87 -11.45 -3.74 7.01
C ALA A 87 -9.93 -3.56 7.17
N ALA A 88 -9.22 -3.20 6.09
CA ALA A 88 -7.79 -2.93 6.13
C ALA A 88 -7.44 -1.71 7.00
N ILE A 89 -8.17 -0.61 6.87
CA ILE A 89 -7.95 0.60 7.69
C ILE A 89 -8.18 0.30 9.16
N VAL A 90 -9.26 -0.43 9.51
CA VAL A 90 -9.55 -0.80 10.90
C VAL A 90 -8.44 -1.69 11.47
N ALA A 91 -7.94 -2.67 10.71
CA ALA A 91 -6.82 -3.51 11.15
C ALA A 91 -5.58 -2.69 11.48
N CYS A 92 -5.27 -1.67 10.67
CA CYS A 92 -4.11 -0.80 10.85
C CYS A 92 -4.32 0.23 11.98
N SER A 93 -5.47 0.92 11.99
CA SER A 93 -5.75 1.99 12.96
C SER A 93 -5.86 1.46 14.39
N THR A 94 -6.45 0.28 14.59
CA THR A 94 -6.52 -0.38 15.91
C THR A 94 -5.15 -0.88 16.39
N ALA A 95 -4.18 -0.98 15.50
CA ALA A 95 -2.78 -1.25 15.84
C ALA A 95 -1.94 0.02 16.02
N GLY A 96 -2.55 1.21 15.87
CA GLY A 96 -1.89 2.49 16.07
C GLY A 96 -1.07 3.00 14.88
N LEU A 97 -1.24 2.45 13.67
CA LEU A 97 -0.56 2.93 12.48
C LEU A 97 -1.11 4.30 12.04
N LEU A 98 -0.21 5.19 11.64
CA LEU A 98 -0.59 6.44 10.97
C LEU A 98 -1.01 6.15 9.53
N VAL A 99 -2.16 6.70 9.10
CA VAL A 99 -2.74 6.41 7.78
C VAL A 99 -2.39 7.50 6.77
N GLY A 100 -1.71 7.13 5.70
CA GLY A 100 -1.48 7.95 4.51
C GLY A 100 -2.30 7.44 3.32
N GLU A 101 -3.08 8.33 2.69
CA GLU A 101 -3.93 8.02 1.55
C GLU A 101 -3.37 8.67 0.29
N TYR A 102 -3.33 7.93 -0.82
CA TYR A 102 -2.74 8.38 -2.07
C TYR A 102 -3.62 8.04 -3.26
N THR A 103 -3.75 8.96 -4.19
CA THR A 103 -4.42 8.70 -5.47
C THR A 103 -3.54 7.82 -6.37
N PRO A 104 -4.13 7.08 -7.33
CA PRO A 104 -3.36 6.34 -8.34
C PRO A 104 -2.33 7.21 -9.05
N MET A 105 -2.69 8.45 -9.36
CA MET A 105 -1.80 9.40 -10.02
C MET A 105 -0.62 9.81 -9.13
N GLN A 106 -0.85 10.05 -7.83
CA GLN A 106 0.23 10.35 -6.88
C GLN A 106 1.19 9.18 -6.72
N ILE A 107 0.67 7.94 -6.65
CA ILE A 107 1.49 6.73 -6.58
C ILE A 107 2.38 6.62 -7.82
N LYS A 108 1.81 6.74 -9.03
CA LYS A 108 2.57 6.68 -10.29
C LYS A 108 3.62 7.79 -10.36
N GLN A 109 3.25 9.03 -10.03
CA GLN A 109 4.17 10.17 -10.00
C GLN A 109 5.34 9.94 -9.03
N ALA A 110 5.08 9.40 -7.85
CA ALA A 110 6.11 9.16 -6.84
C ALA A 110 7.07 8.00 -7.20
N VAL A 111 6.58 6.99 -7.91
CA VAL A 111 7.34 5.78 -8.26
C VAL A 111 8.07 5.93 -9.60
N VAL A 112 7.40 6.48 -10.62
CA VAL A 112 7.91 6.54 -12.01
C VAL A 112 8.33 7.96 -12.41
N GLY A 113 7.83 8.99 -11.72
CA GLY A 113 8.06 10.39 -12.07
C GLY A 113 6.98 10.98 -13.00
N THR A 114 5.98 10.18 -13.40
CA THR A 114 4.84 10.65 -14.19
C THR A 114 3.55 9.94 -13.78
N GLY A 115 2.45 10.70 -13.66
CA GLY A 115 1.12 10.14 -13.35
C GLY A 115 0.49 9.34 -14.50
N ALA A 116 1.03 9.46 -15.73
CA ALA A 116 0.58 8.74 -16.91
C ALA A 116 1.25 7.36 -17.09
N ALA A 117 2.12 6.94 -16.15
CA ALA A 117 2.81 5.66 -16.22
C ALA A 117 1.83 4.47 -16.37
N ASP A 118 2.20 3.51 -17.20
CA ASP A 118 1.48 2.25 -17.32
C ASP A 118 1.86 1.27 -16.19
N LYS A 119 1.15 0.15 -16.11
CA LYS A 119 1.37 -0.84 -15.05
C LYS A 119 2.76 -1.49 -15.12
N TYR A 120 3.26 -1.74 -16.32
CA TYR A 120 4.58 -2.35 -16.49
C TYR A 120 5.69 -1.42 -15.98
N GLN A 121 5.61 -0.13 -16.28
CA GLN A 121 6.54 0.87 -15.78
C GLN A 121 6.55 0.97 -14.26
N VAL A 122 5.37 0.91 -13.64
CA VAL A 122 5.26 0.91 -12.17
C VAL A 122 5.91 -0.33 -11.57
N ILE A 123 5.62 -1.54 -12.08
CA ILE A 123 6.19 -2.80 -11.58
C ILE A 123 7.73 -2.79 -11.74
N TYR A 124 8.22 -2.36 -12.91
CA TYR A 124 9.65 -2.24 -13.17
C TYR A 124 10.36 -1.31 -12.19
N MET A 125 9.78 -0.14 -11.93
CA MET A 125 10.35 0.83 -10.99
C MET A 125 10.27 0.36 -9.54
N VAL A 126 9.17 -0.27 -9.12
CA VAL A 126 9.04 -0.88 -7.78
C VAL A 126 10.14 -1.92 -7.57
N ARG A 127 10.34 -2.82 -8.53
CA ARG A 127 11.42 -3.81 -8.50
C ARG A 127 12.78 -3.15 -8.34
N THR A 128 13.05 -2.13 -9.15
CA THR A 128 14.34 -1.41 -9.15
C THR A 128 14.59 -0.67 -7.83
N ILE A 129 13.61 0.11 -7.36
CA ILE A 129 13.71 0.90 -6.13
C ILE A 129 13.91 0.02 -4.90
N LEU A 130 13.23 -1.11 -4.84
CA LEU A 130 13.27 -2.04 -3.70
C LEU A 130 14.38 -3.08 -3.80
N GLY A 131 15.12 -3.14 -4.93
CA GLY A 131 16.21 -4.08 -5.16
C GLY A 131 15.75 -5.53 -5.22
N LEU A 132 14.59 -5.79 -5.85
CA LEU A 132 14.06 -7.15 -6.00
C LEU A 132 14.68 -7.85 -7.21
N ASP A 133 14.98 -9.15 -7.08
CA ASP A 133 15.56 -9.98 -8.14
C ASP A 133 14.57 -10.24 -9.29
N HIS A 134 13.26 -10.20 -9.00
CA HIS A 134 12.18 -10.43 -9.96
C HIS A 134 10.99 -9.51 -9.68
N ASP A 135 10.10 -9.41 -10.66
CA ASP A 135 8.88 -8.62 -10.50
C ASP A 135 8.03 -9.15 -9.34
N PRO A 136 7.55 -8.29 -8.43
CA PRO A 136 6.71 -8.73 -7.33
C PRO A 136 5.39 -9.31 -7.85
N ARG A 137 5.03 -10.49 -7.33
CA ARG A 137 3.80 -11.21 -7.67
C ARG A 137 3.03 -11.56 -6.40
N PRO A 138 1.69 -11.63 -6.45
CA PRO A 138 0.83 -11.22 -7.57
C PRO A 138 0.82 -9.69 -7.79
N ASP A 139 0.19 -9.23 -8.87
CA ASP A 139 0.14 -7.81 -9.26
C ASP A 139 -0.34 -6.88 -8.15
N HIS A 140 -1.34 -7.30 -7.36
CA HIS A 140 -1.83 -6.56 -6.19
C HIS A 140 -0.74 -6.32 -5.13
N ALA A 141 0.23 -7.24 -4.99
CA ALA A 141 1.37 -7.02 -4.10
C ALA A 141 2.32 -5.94 -4.64
N ALA A 142 2.48 -5.87 -5.98
CA ALA A 142 3.25 -4.81 -6.62
C ALA A 142 2.60 -3.43 -6.43
N ASP A 143 1.27 -3.35 -6.56
CA ASP A 143 0.51 -2.12 -6.36
C ASP A 143 0.60 -1.65 -4.88
N ALA A 144 0.51 -2.58 -3.94
CA ALA A 144 0.71 -2.31 -2.52
C ALA A 144 2.13 -1.81 -2.20
N LEU A 145 3.17 -2.43 -2.78
CA LEU A 145 4.54 -1.96 -2.64
C LEU A 145 4.73 -0.56 -3.25
N ALA A 146 4.08 -0.26 -4.38
CA ALA A 146 4.09 1.06 -4.99
C ALA A 146 3.51 2.13 -4.04
N ALA A 147 2.39 1.83 -3.38
CA ALA A 147 1.80 2.71 -2.37
C ALA A 147 2.76 2.98 -1.19
N ALA A 148 3.44 1.93 -0.69
CA ALA A 148 4.43 2.07 0.37
C ALA A 148 5.64 2.93 -0.04
N VAL A 149 6.15 2.77 -1.27
CA VAL A 149 7.23 3.60 -1.83
C VAL A 149 6.77 5.05 -1.98
N CYS A 150 5.55 5.29 -2.46
CA CYS A 150 4.96 6.62 -2.54
C CYS A 150 4.97 7.31 -1.18
N HIS A 151 4.46 6.65 -0.15
CA HIS A 151 4.42 7.16 1.22
C HIS A 151 5.82 7.51 1.74
N ALA A 152 6.78 6.63 1.54
CA ALA A 152 8.18 6.84 1.94
C ALA A 152 8.78 8.09 1.28
N ASN A 153 8.52 8.33 0.01
CA ASN A 153 8.99 9.49 -0.74
C ASN A 153 8.34 10.79 -0.27
N VAL A 154 7.02 10.78 -0.04
CA VAL A 154 6.26 11.95 0.43
C VAL A 154 6.71 12.36 1.82
N THR A 155 6.77 11.44 2.76
CA THR A 155 7.18 11.70 4.15
C THR A 155 8.61 12.25 4.21
N ARG A 156 9.53 11.70 3.42
CA ARG A 156 10.91 12.21 3.33
C ARG A 156 10.97 13.64 2.81
N THR A 157 10.20 13.96 1.77
CA THR A 157 10.16 15.32 1.20
C THR A 157 9.61 16.33 2.19
N GLN A 158 8.59 15.96 2.96
CA GLN A 158 8.01 16.81 4.01
C GLN A 158 9.01 17.07 5.14
N SER A 159 9.73 16.06 5.60
CA SER A 159 10.75 16.19 6.65
C SER A 159 11.89 17.11 6.23
N LEU A 160 12.36 17.01 4.98
CA LEU A 160 13.40 17.91 4.44
C LEU A 160 12.90 19.35 4.29
N GLY A 161 11.64 19.56 3.93
CA GLY A 161 11.02 20.87 3.85
C GLY A 161 10.88 21.55 5.21
N GLN A 162 10.55 20.79 6.25
CA GLN A 162 10.48 21.29 7.63
C GLN A 162 11.86 21.66 8.17
N ALA A 163 12.87 20.83 7.96
CA ALA A 163 14.24 21.10 8.39
C ALA A 163 14.81 22.39 7.77
N ARG A 164 14.50 22.67 6.50
CA ARG A 164 14.94 23.92 5.84
C ARG A 164 14.27 25.17 6.41
N ARG A 165 13.00 25.08 6.86
CA ARG A 165 12.28 26.21 7.47
C ARG A 165 12.73 26.52 8.89
N SER A 166 13.33 25.56 9.59
CA SER A 166 13.83 25.73 10.97
C SER A 166 15.23 26.36 11.02
N ILE A 167 15.92 26.52 9.88
CA ILE A 167 17.26 27.07 9.74
C ILE A 167 17.23 28.50 9.14
N ALA A 168 16.10 28.93 8.61
CA ALA A 168 15.91 30.26 8.04
C ALA A 168 15.24 31.22 9.05
#